data_0fa52d535b35c4ce64774e53e84390ca
#
_entry.id   0fa52d535b35c4ce64774e53e84390ca
#
_cell.length_a   1.000
_cell.length_b   1.000
_cell.length_c   1.000
_cell.angle_alpha   90.00
_cell.angle_beta   90.00
_cell.angle_gamma   90.00
#
_symmetry.space_group_name_H-M   'P 1'
#
loop_
_entity.id
_entity.type
_entity.pdbx_description
1 polymer ?
#
loop_
_entity_poly.entity_id
_entity_poly.type
_entity_poly.pdbx_seq_one_letter_code
_entity_poly.pdbx_strand_id
1 'polypeptide(L)'
;EKIHLGHRGVMNMVTYQLDPALQALRQPRSRILIADAVGLGKTLEAGVLATELIQRGRGKRILVVTQKAMLTQFQKEWWSRFSIPLVRLDSVGLARVRNRIPANHNPFNYFDRSIISIDTLKSNLEYRNYLENAWWDVIVIDECHNVAARAGETGLSRRARLAKLLATRSDTLILLSATPHDGSARSFASLMSLLDPTAISDPDDYTPEDFRSKGLVIRRFKKDIRDQVVGEFRERKTTCLHQAASASEEAAYRALLEVAFTQGGQHKAGRQQELQRIGLQKGLFSSPAAALESTAKRIQLLSTKSGQSGDEHTEVSGLQVLQEALKALVNDPGAQSFS
;
A
#
# COMPACT_ATOMS: atom_id res chain seq x y z
N GLU A 1 -20.73 -2.78 25.19
CA GLU A 1 -20.40 -4.19 24.97
C GLU A 1 -19.05 -4.53 25.60
N LYS A 2 -18.87 -5.79 26.03
CA LYS A 2 -17.64 -6.24 26.68
C LYS A 2 -16.76 -7.01 25.67
N ILE A 3 -15.46 -6.86 25.77
CA ILE A 3 -14.48 -7.71 25.08
C ILE A 3 -14.32 -9.00 25.92
N HIS A 4 -14.54 -10.16 25.30
CA HIS A 4 -14.52 -11.45 25.99
C HIS A 4 -13.19 -12.19 25.86
N LEU A 5 -12.64 -12.29 24.67
CA LEU A 5 -11.43 -13.06 24.37
C LEU A 5 -10.30 -12.26 23.74
N GLY A 6 -10.60 -11.18 23.03
CA GLY A 6 -9.59 -10.43 22.30
C GLY A 6 -8.42 -9.97 23.19
N HIS A 7 -8.70 -9.66 24.46
CA HIS A 7 -7.69 -9.26 25.44
C HIS A 7 -6.82 -10.41 25.97
N ARG A 8 -7.18 -11.67 25.68
CA ARG A 8 -6.41 -12.86 26.08
C ARG A 8 -5.38 -13.28 25.04
N GLY A 9 -5.18 -12.50 23.99
CA GLY A 9 -4.11 -12.72 23.02
C GLY A 9 -2.72 -12.76 23.70
N VAL A 10 -1.78 -13.51 23.11
CA VAL A 10 -0.41 -13.64 23.64
C VAL A 10 0.37 -12.36 23.36
N MET A 11 0.07 -11.31 24.12
CA MET A 11 0.71 -10.00 24.03
C MET A 11 0.42 -9.17 25.28
N ASN A 12 1.29 -8.18 25.54
CA ASN A 12 1.01 -7.13 26.52
C ASN A 12 -0.02 -6.16 25.92
N MET A 13 -1.29 -6.37 26.26
CA MET A 13 -2.39 -5.55 25.77
C MET A 13 -2.40 -4.19 26.45
N VAL A 14 -2.51 -3.14 25.66
CA VAL A 14 -2.73 -1.78 26.16
C VAL A 14 -4.19 -1.40 25.94
N THR A 15 -4.78 -0.67 26.86
CA THR A 15 -6.22 -0.39 26.88
C THR A 15 -6.74 0.21 25.58
N TYR A 16 -5.98 1.15 24.98
CA TYR A 16 -6.39 1.78 23.73
C TYR A 16 -6.56 0.79 22.56
N GLN A 17 -5.85 -0.36 22.58
CA GLN A 17 -5.95 -1.37 21.51
C GLN A 17 -7.28 -2.11 21.48
N LEU A 18 -8.09 -1.96 22.53
CA LEU A 18 -9.44 -2.51 22.59
C LEU A 18 -10.51 -1.58 21.98
N ASP A 19 -10.24 -0.28 21.90
CA ASP A 19 -11.21 0.72 21.45
C ASP A 19 -11.75 0.48 20.05
N PRO A 20 -10.95 0.08 19.03
CA PRO A 20 -11.49 -0.20 17.70
C PRO A 20 -12.51 -1.34 17.73
N ALA A 21 -12.24 -2.39 18.52
CA ALA A 21 -13.18 -3.51 18.66
C ALA A 21 -14.46 -3.07 19.38
N LEU A 22 -14.35 -2.31 20.46
CA LEU A 22 -15.51 -1.78 21.19
C LEU A 22 -16.37 -0.87 20.30
N GLN A 23 -15.75 -0.01 19.51
CA GLN A 23 -16.44 0.89 18.60
C GLN A 23 -17.13 0.12 17.47
N ALA A 24 -16.45 -0.81 16.83
CA ALA A 24 -16.99 -1.60 15.73
C ALA A 24 -18.14 -2.53 16.18
N LEU A 25 -18.04 -3.13 17.37
CA LEU A 25 -19.05 -4.03 17.90
C LEU A 25 -20.37 -3.34 18.31
N ARG A 26 -20.37 -2.02 18.47
CA ARG A 26 -21.61 -1.23 18.70
C ARG A 26 -22.42 -1.04 17.43
N GLN A 27 -21.82 -1.23 16.27
CA GLN A 27 -22.49 -1.08 14.98
C GLN A 27 -23.27 -2.35 14.64
N PRO A 28 -24.43 -2.26 13.97
CA PRO A 28 -25.18 -3.42 13.46
C PRO A 28 -24.32 -4.26 12.50
N ARG A 29 -23.56 -3.60 11.63
CA ARG A 29 -22.52 -4.18 10.77
C ARG A 29 -21.19 -3.53 11.16
N SER A 30 -20.26 -4.33 11.63
CA SER A 30 -18.95 -3.85 12.10
C SER A 30 -18.08 -3.37 10.93
N ARG A 31 -18.11 -2.08 10.63
CA ARG A 31 -17.35 -1.47 9.54
C ARG A 31 -16.51 -0.32 10.08
N ILE A 32 -15.18 -0.44 9.99
CA ILE A 32 -14.28 0.51 10.65
C ILE A 32 -12.99 0.71 9.87
N LEU A 33 -12.51 1.95 9.83
CA LEU A 33 -11.15 2.31 9.47
C LEU A 33 -10.34 2.54 10.75
N ILE A 34 -9.30 1.72 10.93
CA ILE A 34 -8.29 1.91 11.98
C ILE A 34 -7.12 2.68 11.35
N ALA A 35 -7.05 3.97 11.67
CA ALA A 35 -6.12 4.91 11.05
C ALA A 35 -5.01 5.37 12.01
N ASP A 36 -4.66 4.55 12.97
CA ASP A 36 -3.67 4.81 13.99
C ASP A 36 -2.24 4.95 13.42
N ALA A 37 -1.43 5.78 14.07
CA ALA A 37 -0.05 6.00 13.68
C ALA A 37 0.76 4.69 13.63
N VAL A 38 1.86 4.72 12.86
CA VAL A 38 2.77 3.57 12.76
C VAL A 38 3.28 3.15 14.13
N GLY A 39 3.23 1.85 14.39
CA GLY A 39 3.72 1.24 15.64
C GLY A 39 2.71 1.17 16.78
N LEU A 40 1.46 1.61 16.59
CA LEU A 40 0.39 1.48 17.59
C LEU A 40 -0.30 0.12 17.59
N GLY A 41 -0.04 -0.73 16.59
CA GLY A 41 -0.52 -2.11 16.59
C GLY A 41 -1.83 -2.34 15.82
N LYS A 42 -2.07 -1.64 14.72
CA LYS A 42 -3.29 -1.82 13.89
C LYS A 42 -3.61 -3.28 13.56
N THR A 43 -2.60 -4.08 13.23
CA THR A 43 -2.75 -5.53 12.97
C THR A 43 -3.27 -6.28 14.20
N LEU A 44 -2.83 -5.87 15.39
CA LEU A 44 -3.29 -6.44 16.67
C LEU A 44 -4.73 -6.02 16.97
N GLU A 45 -5.05 -4.75 16.77
CA GLU A 45 -6.40 -4.20 16.94
C GLU A 45 -7.42 -4.90 16.03
N ALA A 46 -7.05 -5.14 14.78
CA ALA A 46 -7.85 -5.94 13.85
C ALA A 46 -7.98 -7.40 14.32
N GLY A 47 -6.92 -7.98 14.89
CA GLY A 47 -6.91 -9.33 15.46
C GLY A 47 -7.83 -9.45 16.68
N VAL A 48 -7.85 -8.46 17.57
CA VAL A 48 -8.79 -8.37 18.69
C VAL A 48 -10.23 -8.38 18.19
N LEU A 49 -10.56 -7.51 17.24
CA LEU A 49 -11.91 -7.47 16.66
C LEU A 49 -12.29 -8.78 15.97
N ALA A 50 -11.38 -9.36 15.18
CA ALA A 50 -11.62 -10.63 14.51
C ALA A 50 -11.89 -11.77 15.52
N THR A 51 -11.12 -11.83 16.62
CA THR A 51 -11.30 -12.82 17.69
C THR A 51 -12.68 -12.69 18.34
N GLU A 52 -13.11 -11.47 18.64
CA GLU A 52 -14.44 -11.21 19.20
C GLU A 52 -15.57 -11.60 18.22
N LEU A 53 -15.40 -11.33 16.93
CA LEU A 53 -16.38 -11.72 15.90
C LEU A 53 -16.46 -13.24 15.74
N ILE A 54 -15.32 -13.94 15.80
CA ILE A 54 -15.28 -15.42 15.78
C ILE A 54 -16.06 -15.97 16.97
N GLN A 55 -15.79 -15.46 18.17
CA GLN A 55 -16.47 -15.91 19.40
C GLN A 55 -17.99 -15.68 19.34
N ARG A 56 -18.43 -14.65 18.64
CA ARG A 56 -19.86 -14.31 18.45
C ARG A 56 -20.51 -15.03 17.27
N GLY A 57 -19.80 -15.96 16.61
CA GLY A 57 -20.29 -16.66 15.43
C GLY A 57 -20.35 -15.82 14.15
N ARG A 58 -19.75 -14.61 14.15
CA ARG A 58 -19.73 -13.64 13.05
C ARG A 58 -18.37 -13.54 12.37
N GLY A 59 -17.51 -14.54 12.49
CA GLY A 59 -16.15 -14.54 11.99
C GLY A 59 -15.67 -15.92 11.53
N LYS A 60 -16.57 -16.74 10.96
CA LYS A 60 -16.18 -18.06 10.43
C LYS A 60 -15.30 -17.88 9.20
N ARG A 61 -15.79 -17.10 8.22
CA ARG A 61 -15.09 -16.86 6.97
C ARG A 61 -14.40 -15.51 6.97
N ILE A 62 -13.05 -15.54 6.87
CA ILE A 62 -12.19 -14.35 6.94
C ILE A 62 -11.30 -14.28 5.71
N LEU A 63 -11.27 -13.11 5.07
CA LEU A 63 -10.31 -12.77 4.02
C LEU A 63 -9.45 -11.59 4.46
N VAL A 64 -8.15 -11.77 4.47
CA VAL A 64 -7.19 -10.67 4.64
C VAL A 64 -6.57 -10.33 3.29
N VAL A 65 -6.61 -9.07 2.92
CA VAL A 65 -6.00 -8.52 1.70
C VAL A 65 -4.92 -7.53 2.11
N THR A 66 -3.68 -7.80 1.76
CA THR A 66 -2.53 -6.95 2.11
C THR A 66 -1.53 -6.86 0.96
N GLN A 67 -0.40 -6.20 1.15
CA GLN A 67 0.70 -6.19 0.19
C GLN A 67 1.48 -7.52 0.23
N LYS A 68 2.08 -7.91 -0.90
CA LYS A 68 2.84 -9.17 -1.02
C LYS A 68 3.93 -9.31 0.05
N ALA A 69 4.63 -8.23 0.36
CA ALA A 69 5.69 -8.22 1.38
C ALA A 69 5.19 -8.48 2.81
N MET A 70 3.92 -8.14 3.10
CA MET A 70 3.34 -8.23 4.44
C MET A 70 2.64 -9.56 4.73
N LEU A 71 2.41 -10.40 3.72
CA LEU A 71 1.65 -11.65 3.86
C LEU A 71 2.17 -12.55 4.99
N THR A 72 3.46 -12.81 5.01
CA THR A 72 4.09 -13.72 6.01
C THR A 72 4.04 -13.13 7.41
N GLN A 73 4.30 -11.83 7.55
CA GLN A 73 4.24 -11.16 8.84
C GLN A 73 2.83 -11.19 9.40
N PHE A 74 1.83 -10.85 8.59
CA PHE A 74 0.43 -10.82 9.01
C PHE A 74 -0.07 -12.21 9.43
N GLN A 75 0.26 -13.27 8.65
CA GLN A 75 -0.04 -14.65 9.02
C GLN A 75 0.58 -15.04 10.37
N LYS A 76 1.88 -14.72 10.55
CA LYS A 76 2.62 -15.05 11.78
C LYS A 76 2.01 -14.35 13.00
N GLU A 77 1.70 -13.05 12.88
CA GLU A 77 1.11 -12.27 13.98
C GLU A 77 -0.26 -12.81 14.38
N TRP A 78 -1.15 -13.06 13.43
CA TRP A 78 -2.48 -13.56 13.75
C TRP A 78 -2.48 -15.00 14.26
N TRP A 79 -1.59 -15.84 13.75
CA TRP A 79 -1.42 -17.19 14.27
C TRP A 79 -0.86 -17.20 15.70
N SER A 80 0.27 -16.52 15.92
CA SER A 80 0.98 -16.59 17.20
C SER A 80 0.25 -15.88 18.33
N ARG A 81 -0.52 -14.82 18.05
CA ARG A 81 -1.16 -13.99 19.07
C ARG A 81 -2.61 -14.34 19.31
N PHE A 82 -3.35 -14.72 18.27
CA PHE A 82 -4.79 -14.94 18.32
C PHE A 82 -5.21 -16.37 17.97
N SER A 83 -4.28 -17.24 17.61
CA SER A 83 -4.57 -18.59 17.11
C SER A 83 -5.51 -18.58 15.89
N ILE A 84 -5.43 -17.55 15.06
CA ILE A 84 -6.20 -17.43 13.81
C ILE A 84 -5.30 -17.88 12.65
N PRO A 85 -5.48 -19.09 12.12
CA PRO A 85 -4.73 -19.54 10.94
C PRO A 85 -5.26 -18.86 9.69
N LEU A 86 -4.36 -18.31 8.87
CA LEU A 86 -4.69 -17.74 7.57
C LEU A 86 -3.98 -18.54 6.48
N VAL A 87 -4.73 -19.17 5.59
CA VAL A 87 -4.16 -19.91 4.46
C VAL A 87 -3.79 -18.93 3.34
N ARG A 88 -2.55 -18.99 2.88
CA ARG A 88 -2.09 -18.12 1.81
C ARG A 88 -2.61 -18.58 0.45
N LEU A 89 -3.40 -17.73 -0.21
CA LEU A 89 -3.97 -17.93 -1.53
C LEU A 89 -3.26 -17.07 -2.59
N ASP A 90 -1.94 -17.22 -2.70
CA ASP A 90 -1.23 -16.70 -3.88
C ASP A 90 -1.50 -17.55 -5.12
N SER A 91 -0.88 -17.20 -6.27
CA SER A 91 -1.09 -17.93 -7.52
C SER A 91 -0.83 -19.43 -7.40
N VAL A 92 0.18 -19.80 -6.61
CA VAL A 92 0.53 -21.20 -6.35
C VAL A 92 -0.52 -21.85 -5.42
N GLY A 93 -0.93 -21.15 -4.37
CA GLY A 93 -1.97 -21.62 -3.45
C GLY A 93 -3.30 -21.87 -4.16
N LEU A 94 -3.73 -20.92 -4.99
CA LEU A 94 -4.96 -21.07 -5.78
C LEU A 94 -4.87 -22.23 -6.80
N ALA A 95 -3.73 -22.39 -7.46
CA ALA A 95 -3.53 -23.54 -8.36
C ALA A 95 -3.64 -24.88 -7.62
N ARG A 96 -3.04 -24.99 -6.42
CA ARG A 96 -3.16 -26.19 -5.58
C ARG A 96 -4.62 -26.48 -5.17
N VAL A 97 -5.38 -25.45 -4.83
CA VAL A 97 -6.80 -25.61 -4.49
C VAL A 97 -7.59 -26.08 -5.69
N ARG A 98 -7.40 -25.47 -6.86
CA ARG A 98 -8.08 -25.85 -8.10
C ARG A 98 -7.85 -27.31 -8.48
N ASN A 99 -6.64 -27.83 -8.24
CA ASN A 99 -6.33 -29.25 -8.50
C ASN A 99 -7.02 -30.21 -7.52
N ARG A 100 -7.63 -29.73 -6.45
CA ARG A 100 -8.29 -30.52 -5.41
C ARG A 100 -9.82 -30.44 -5.42
N ILE A 101 -10.37 -29.47 -6.15
CA ILE A 101 -11.81 -29.23 -6.22
C ILE A 101 -12.31 -29.45 -7.66
N PRO A 102 -13.58 -29.82 -7.85
CA PRO A 102 -14.19 -29.87 -9.18
C PRO A 102 -14.10 -28.52 -9.91
N ALA A 103 -13.97 -28.54 -11.23
CA ALA A 103 -13.73 -27.36 -12.06
C ALA A 103 -14.77 -26.23 -11.91
N ASN A 104 -16.01 -26.59 -11.52
CA ASN A 104 -17.11 -25.65 -11.30
C ASN A 104 -17.17 -25.07 -9.88
N HIS A 105 -16.23 -25.44 -8.98
CA HIS A 105 -16.23 -24.95 -7.61
C HIS A 105 -15.34 -23.69 -7.49
N ASN A 106 -15.81 -22.76 -6.64
CA ASN A 106 -15.09 -21.54 -6.36
C ASN A 106 -13.92 -21.82 -5.39
N PRO A 107 -12.65 -21.60 -5.78
CA PRO A 107 -11.50 -21.90 -4.94
C PRO A 107 -11.43 -21.02 -3.67
N PHE A 108 -12.06 -19.84 -3.66
CA PHE A 108 -12.13 -18.99 -2.47
C PHE A 108 -13.09 -19.53 -1.40
N ASN A 109 -13.92 -20.52 -1.72
CA ASN A 109 -14.80 -21.16 -0.74
C ASN A 109 -14.16 -22.38 -0.06
N TYR A 110 -12.95 -22.78 -0.49
CA TYR A 110 -12.30 -23.98 0.02
C TYR A 110 -11.76 -23.84 1.44
N PHE A 111 -11.23 -22.67 1.79
CA PHE A 111 -10.75 -22.37 3.12
C PHE A 111 -11.59 -21.28 3.77
N ASP A 112 -11.97 -21.49 5.02
CA ASP A 112 -12.72 -20.48 5.77
C ASP A 112 -11.91 -19.21 6.05
N ARG A 113 -10.60 -19.35 6.27
CA ARG A 113 -9.72 -18.22 6.62
C ARG A 113 -8.52 -18.16 5.69
N SER A 114 -8.40 -17.07 4.98
CA SER A 114 -7.38 -16.90 3.94
C SER A 114 -6.76 -15.52 3.91
N ILE A 115 -5.56 -15.45 3.36
CA ILE A 115 -4.83 -14.22 3.12
C ILE A 115 -4.29 -14.20 1.69
N ILE A 116 -4.38 -13.06 1.02
CA ILE A 116 -3.96 -12.89 -0.36
C ILE A 116 -3.41 -11.49 -0.59
N SER A 117 -2.51 -11.33 -1.58
CA SER A 117 -2.05 -9.99 -1.93
C SER A 117 -3.04 -9.29 -2.87
N ILE A 118 -3.20 -7.98 -2.68
CA ILE A 118 -4.03 -7.14 -3.56
C ILE A 118 -3.57 -7.21 -5.02
N ASP A 119 -2.26 -7.38 -5.24
CA ASP A 119 -1.69 -7.44 -6.59
C ASP A 119 -2.02 -8.76 -7.29
N THR A 120 -2.12 -9.86 -6.56
CA THR A 120 -2.59 -11.14 -7.09
C THR A 120 -4.06 -11.04 -7.51
N LEU A 121 -4.91 -10.47 -6.67
CA LEU A 121 -6.33 -10.32 -6.95
C LEU A 121 -6.63 -9.43 -8.17
N LYS A 122 -5.90 -8.33 -8.33
CA LYS A 122 -6.14 -7.37 -9.42
C LYS A 122 -5.67 -7.84 -10.79
N SER A 123 -4.75 -8.83 -10.83
CA SER A 123 -4.04 -9.23 -12.04
C SER A 123 -4.86 -10.16 -12.95
N ASN A 124 -5.86 -10.85 -12.41
CA ASN A 124 -6.60 -11.89 -13.13
C ASN A 124 -8.12 -11.61 -13.14
N LEU A 125 -8.70 -11.52 -14.33
CA LEU A 125 -10.15 -11.36 -14.53
C LEU A 125 -10.96 -12.53 -13.99
N GLU A 126 -10.42 -13.75 -14.04
CA GLU A 126 -11.06 -14.96 -13.55
C GLU A 126 -11.29 -14.87 -12.02
N TYR A 127 -10.38 -14.26 -11.27
CA TYR A 127 -10.55 -14.06 -9.84
C TYR A 127 -11.75 -13.16 -9.53
N ARG A 128 -12.04 -12.21 -10.40
CA ARG A 128 -13.20 -11.34 -10.23
C ARG A 128 -14.51 -12.15 -10.17
N ASN A 129 -14.71 -13.10 -11.10
CA ASN A 129 -15.90 -13.94 -11.10
C ASN A 129 -16.01 -14.78 -9.82
N TYR A 130 -14.89 -15.32 -9.34
CA TYR A 130 -14.88 -16.07 -8.09
C TYR A 130 -15.21 -15.16 -6.88
N LEU A 131 -14.68 -13.94 -6.83
CA LEU A 131 -14.94 -12.99 -5.76
C LEU A 131 -16.40 -12.50 -5.77
N GLU A 132 -16.98 -12.29 -6.95
CA GLU A 132 -18.39 -11.92 -7.11
C GLU A 132 -19.36 -13.00 -6.58
N ASN A 133 -18.94 -14.25 -6.59
CA ASN A 133 -19.70 -15.41 -6.12
C ASN A 133 -19.21 -15.96 -4.76
N ALA A 134 -18.42 -15.22 -4.03
CA ALA A 134 -17.99 -15.56 -2.69
C ALA A 134 -18.52 -14.57 -1.66
N TRP A 135 -18.59 -14.99 -0.40
CA TRP A 135 -19.00 -14.17 0.73
C TRP A 135 -18.08 -14.42 1.93
N TRP A 136 -17.78 -13.38 2.69
CA TRP A 136 -17.02 -13.48 3.92
C TRP A 136 -17.75 -12.79 5.06
N ASP A 137 -17.62 -13.33 6.26
CA ASP A 137 -18.10 -12.66 7.47
C ASP A 137 -17.24 -11.42 7.75
N VAL A 138 -15.93 -11.55 7.54
CA VAL A 138 -14.95 -10.49 7.79
C VAL A 138 -13.99 -10.35 6.60
N ILE A 139 -13.86 -9.13 6.09
CA ILE A 139 -12.76 -8.77 5.19
C ILE A 139 -11.89 -7.71 5.87
N VAL A 140 -10.58 -7.93 5.86
CA VAL A 140 -9.57 -6.95 6.30
C VAL A 140 -8.80 -6.48 5.08
N ILE A 141 -8.72 -5.18 4.86
CA ILE A 141 -7.87 -4.57 3.82
C ILE A 141 -6.79 -3.76 4.51
N ASP A 142 -5.58 -4.28 4.49
CA ASP A 142 -4.41 -3.63 5.05
C ASP A 142 -3.80 -2.65 4.04
N GLU A 143 -3.18 -1.58 4.56
CA GLU A 143 -2.68 -0.44 3.78
C GLU A 143 -3.73 0.08 2.78
N CYS A 144 -4.95 0.31 3.28
CA CYS A 144 -6.13 0.63 2.47
C CYS A 144 -5.98 1.92 1.65
N HIS A 145 -5.03 2.81 1.95
CA HIS A 145 -4.70 3.96 1.11
C HIS A 145 -4.33 3.56 -0.34
N ASN A 146 -3.85 2.33 -0.55
CA ASN A 146 -3.54 1.80 -1.88
C ASN A 146 -4.78 1.49 -2.73
N VAL A 147 -5.95 1.42 -2.12
CA VAL A 147 -7.23 1.15 -2.79
C VAL A 147 -8.14 2.38 -2.85
N ALA A 148 -7.74 3.50 -2.27
CA ALA A 148 -8.45 4.76 -2.36
C ALA A 148 -8.51 5.27 -3.80
N ALA A 149 -9.54 6.04 -4.13
CA ALA A 149 -9.61 6.78 -5.39
C ALA A 149 -8.54 7.89 -5.38
N ARG A 150 -7.88 8.10 -6.51
CA ARG A 150 -6.85 9.14 -6.64
C ARG A 150 -7.45 10.40 -7.23
N ALA A 151 -7.00 11.55 -6.75
CA ALA A 151 -7.33 12.83 -7.35
C ALA A 151 -6.89 12.88 -8.82
N GLY A 152 -7.76 13.39 -9.70
CA GLY A 152 -7.46 13.58 -11.13
C GLY A 152 -7.53 12.31 -12.01
N GLU A 153 -7.89 11.16 -11.48
CA GLU A 153 -8.18 9.98 -12.31
C GLU A 153 -9.61 10.06 -12.86
N THR A 154 -9.77 9.91 -14.18
CA THR A 154 -11.08 9.87 -14.89
C THR A 154 -11.80 8.52 -14.69
N GLY A 155 -11.56 7.83 -13.60
CA GLY A 155 -12.19 6.55 -13.28
C GLY A 155 -11.51 5.83 -12.11
N LEU A 156 -12.18 4.82 -11.58
CA LEU A 156 -11.63 4.02 -10.50
C LEU A 156 -10.48 3.14 -10.99
N SER A 157 -9.37 3.15 -10.27
CA SER A 157 -8.26 2.22 -10.48
C SER A 157 -8.72 0.76 -10.34
N ARG A 158 -7.95 -0.19 -10.86
CA ARG A 158 -8.25 -1.63 -10.69
C ARG A 158 -8.33 -2.02 -9.21
N ARG A 159 -7.48 -1.45 -8.36
CA ARG A 159 -7.48 -1.69 -6.91
C ARG A 159 -8.73 -1.12 -6.23
N ALA A 160 -9.13 0.10 -6.60
CA ALA A 160 -10.34 0.73 -6.05
C ALA A 160 -11.62 -0.03 -6.45
N ARG A 161 -11.71 -0.50 -7.71
CA ARG A 161 -12.83 -1.35 -8.16
C ARG A 161 -12.89 -2.67 -7.42
N LEU A 162 -11.74 -3.30 -7.17
CA LEU A 162 -11.65 -4.53 -6.39
C LEU A 162 -12.09 -4.29 -4.94
N ALA A 163 -11.63 -3.23 -4.29
CA ALA A 163 -12.03 -2.91 -2.92
C ALA A 163 -13.54 -2.65 -2.82
N LYS A 164 -14.13 -1.97 -3.80
CA LYS A 164 -15.57 -1.75 -3.88
C LYS A 164 -16.34 -3.08 -3.99
N LEU A 165 -15.86 -4.00 -4.82
CA LEU A 165 -16.44 -5.34 -4.91
C LEU A 165 -16.35 -6.06 -3.57
N LEU A 166 -15.18 -6.12 -2.94
CA LEU A 166 -14.98 -6.80 -1.65
C LEU A 166 -15.85 -6.19 -0.54
N ALA A 167 -16.03 -4.87 -0.52
CA ALA A 167 -16.90 -4.19 0.44
C ALA A 167 -18.35 -4.64 0.35
N THR A 168 -18.83 -5.07 -0.84
CA THR A 168 -20.18 -5.62 -1.03
C THR A 168 -20.25 -7.11 -0.73
N ARG A 169 -19.13 -7.80 -0.51
CA ARG A 169 -19.05 -9.25 -0.30
C ARG A 169 -18.70 -9.62 1.13
N SER A 170 -18.86 -8.69 2.07
CA SER A 170 -18.63 -8.96 3.49
C SER A 170 -19.69 -8.30 4.37
N ASP A 171 -19.96 -8.92 5.50
CA ASP A 171 -20.70 -8.28 6.59
C ASP A 171 -19.82 -7.26 7.31
N THR A 172 -18.69 -7.71 7.83
CA THR A 172 -17.69 -6.86 8.48
C THR A 172 -16.58 -6.45 7.51
N LEU A 173 -16.22 -5.17 7.52
CA LEU A 173 -15.10 -4.62 6.76
C LEU A 173 -14.18 -3.82 7.67
N ILE A 174 -12.92 -4.24 7.76
CA ILE A 174 -11.88 -3.59 8.55
C ILE A 174 -10.84 -3.02 7.58
N LEU A 175 -10.69 -1.72 7.57
CA LEU A 175 -9.67 -1.01 6.81
C LEU A 175 -8.52 -0.60 7.73
N LEU A 176 -7.28 -0.85 7.34
CA LEU A 176 -6.09 -0.47 8.11
C LEU A 176 -5.21 0.47 7.29
N SER A 177 -4.81 1.60 7.85
CA SER A 177 -3.80 2.48 7.26
C SER A 177 -3.25 3.44 8.30
N ALA A 178 -1.96 3.73 8.26
CA ALA A 178 -1.39 4.83 9.05
C ALA A 178 -1.59 6.19 8.37
N THR A 179 -1.77 6.20 7.06
CA THR A 179 -1.94 7.38 6.22
C THR A 179 -3.18 7.18 5.33
N PRO A 180 -4.41 7.38 5.88
CA PRO A 180 -5.65 7.03 5.18
C PRO A 180 -5.95 7.89 3.95
N HIS A 181 -5.18 8.94 3.70
CA HIS A 181 -5.31 9.81 2.53
C HIS A 181 -3.94 10.28 2.04
N ASP A 182 -3.88 10.64 0.78
CA ASP A 182 -2.71 11.19 0.08
C ASP A 182 -2.69 12.73 0.05
N GLY A 183 -3.43 13.37 0.96
CA GLY A 183 -3.66 14.82 0.98
C GLY A 183 -4.95 15.26 0.28
N SER A 184 -5.62 14.36 -0.45
CA SER A 184 -6.89 14.64 -1.14
C SER A 184 -8.10 14.25 -0.29
N ALA A 185 -9.07 15.16 -0.17
CA ALA A 185 -10.35 14.91 0.48
C ALA A 185 -11.09 13.74 -0.20
N ARG A 186 -11.12 13.69 -1.53
CA ARG A 186 -11.74 12.63 -2.32
C ARG A 186 -11.17 11.25 -2.05
N SER A 187 -9.86 11.16 -1.81
CA SER A 187 -9.20 9.89 -1.49
C SER A 187 -9.76 9.31 -0.19
N PHE A 188 -9.84 10.11 0.85
CA PHE A 188 -10.41 9.70 2.14
C PHE A 188 -11.92 9.39 2.02
N ALA A 189 -12.70 10.25 1.35
CA ALA A 189 -14.12 10.03 1.12
C ALA A 189 -14.40 8.69 0.41
N SER A 190 -13.52 8.30 -0.54
CA SER A 190 -13.63 7.02 -1.21
C SER A 190 -13.45 5.82 -0.27
N LEU A 191 -12.60 5.92 0.76
CA LEU A 191 -12.46 4.89 1.79
C LEU A 191 -13.69 4.84 2.69
N MET A 192 -14.25 6.00 3.04
CA MET A 192 -15.49 6.06 3.83
C MET A 192 -16.67 5.43 3.08
N SER A 193 -16.77 5.64 1.77
CA SER A 193 -17.81 5.02 0.93
C SER A 193 -17.72 3.49 0.87
N LEU A 194 -16.54 2.89 1.12
CA LEU A 194 -16.41 1.43 1.26
C LEU A 194 -17.03 0.93 2.56
N LEU A 195 -16.98 1.73 3.62
CA LEU A 195 -17.55 1.38 4.93
C LEU A 195 -19.05 1.66 4.96
N ASP A 196 -19.43 2.85 4.58
CA ASP A 196 -20.84 3.28 4.48
C ASP A 196 -21.00 4.25 3.29
N PRO A 197 -21.68 3.83 2.21
CA PRO A 197 -21.92 4.70 1.04
C PRO A 197 -22.67 5.99 1.35
N THR A 198 -23.34 6.07 2.50
CA THR A 198 -24.11 7.26 2.94
C THR A 198 -23.35 8.13 3.94
N ALA A 199 -22.09 7.81 4.25
CA ALA A 199 -21.33 8.54 5.26
C ALA A 199 -20.96 9.95 4.81
N ILE A 200 -20.56 10.10 3.56
CA ILE A 200 -20.14 11.36 2.96
C ILE A 200 -20.96 11.60 1.71
N SER A 201 -21.76 12.66 1.72
CA SER A 201 -22.63 13.01 0.59
C SER A 201 -21.87 13.69 -0.54
N ASP A 202 -20.98 14.62 -0.21
CA ASP A 202 -20.09 15.31 -1.16
C ASP A 202 -18.63 15.00 -0.85
N PRO A 203 -17.92 14.30 -1.76
CA PRO A 203 -16.51 13.98 -1.57
C PRO A 203 -15.56 15.19 -1.51
N ASP A 204 -16.00 16.35 -1.96
CA ASP A 204 -15.20 17.58 -1.96
C ASP A 204 -15.51 18.51 -0.78
N ASP A 205 -16.70 18.35 -0.18
CA ASP A 205 -17.14 19.17 0.97
C ASP A 205 -17.80 18.30 2.04
N TYR A 206 -17.00 17.89 3.02
CA TYR A 206 -17.48 17.12 4.18
C TYR A 206 -16.70 17.49 5.45
N THR A 207 -17.32 17.19 6.59
CA THR A 207 -16.76 17.46 7.92
C THR A 207 -16.43 16.14 8.66
N PRO A 208 -15.60 16.19 9.70
CA PRO A 208 -15.34 15.01 10.54
C PRO A 208 -16.60 14.41 11.18
N GLU A 209 -17.63 15.20 11.40
CA GLU A 209 -18.90 14.78 11.99
C GLU A 209 -19.65 13.78 11.11
N ASP A 210 -19.54 13.88 9.78
CA ASP A 210 -20.22 13.02 8.82
C ASP A 210 -19.89 11.53 8.99
N PHE A 211 -18.69 11.22 9.47
CA PHE A 211 -18.24 9.86 9.67
C PHE A 211 -17.92 9.48 11.13
N ARG A 212 -17.62 10.45 12.01
CA ARG A 212 -17.36 10.20 13.44
C ARG A 212 -18.61 9.79 14.20
N SER A 213 -19.71 10.47 13.97
CA SER A 213 -21.01 10.16 14.58
C SER A 213 -21.45 8.71 14.32
N LYS A 214 -21.07 8.15 13.17
CA LYS A 214 -21.33 6.77 12.78
C LYS A 214 -20.32 5.76 13.34
N GLY A 215 -19.26 6.21 14.01
CA GLY A 215 -18.22 5.35 14.55
C GLY A 215 -17.39 4.63 13.48
N LEU A 216 -17.25 5.20 12.28
CA LEU A 216 -16.57 4.54 11.14
C LEU A 216 -15.05 4.64 11.20
N VAL A 217 -14.50 5.58 11.97
CA VAL A 217 -13.06 5.86 12.00
C VAL A 217 -12.56 5.93 13.43
N ILE A 218 -11.41 5.32 13.68
CA ILE A 218 -10.59 5.57 14.85
C ILE A 218 -9.19 5.97 14.38
N ARG A 219 -8.67 7.05 14.93
CA ARG A 219 -7.36 7.59 14.60
C ARG A 219 -6.69 8.16 15.81
N ARG A 220 -5.52 7.62 16.16
CA ARG A 220 -4.73 8.08 17.30
C ARG A 220 -3.28 8.27 16.90
N PHE A 221 -2.64 9.22 17.55
CA PHE A 221 -1.21 9.45 17.43
C PHE A 221 -0.51 9.04 18.73
N LYS A 222 0.79 8.86 18.69
CA LYS A 222 1.58 8.49 19.87
C LYS A 222 1.37 9.47 21.06
N LYS A 223 1.15 10.75 20.76
CA LYS A 223 0.85 11.77 21.77
C LYS A 223 -0.47 11.53 22.51
N ASP A 224 -1.47 10.95 21.82
CA ASP A 224 -2.83 10.78 22.36
C ASP A 224 -2.92 9.59 23.32
N ILE A 225 -1.92 8.71 23.31
CA ILE A 225 -1.88 7.47 24.13
C ILE A 225 -0.71 7.47 25.12
N ARG A 226 0.00 8.59 25.26
CA ARG A 226 1.21 8.69 26.09
C ARG A 226 0.97 8.22 27.52
N ASP A 227 -0.17 8.55 28.10
CA ASP A 227 -0.54 8.19 29.48
C ASP A 227 -0.94 6.72 29.67
N GLN A 228 -1.18 6.00 28.58
CA GLN A 228 -1.60 4.60 28.64
C GLN A 228 -0.45 3.62 28.39
N VAL A 229 0.72 4.11 27.99
CA VAL A 229 1.87 3.27 27.66
C VAL A 229 2.95 3.41 28.73
N VAL A 230 3.30 2.29 29.34
CA VAL A 230 4.43 2.23 30.28
C VAL A 230 5.74 2.26 29.49
N GLY A 231 6.39 3.43 29.49
CA GLY A 231 7.64 3.69 28.78
C GLY A 231 7.55 4.95 27.94
N GLU A 232 8.62 5.71 27.93
CA GLU A 232 8.69 6.92 27.12
C GLU A 232 8.85 6.57 25.62
N PHE A 233 7.95 7.07 24.79
CA PHE A 233 8.24 7.15 23.36
C PHE A 233 9.41 8.12 23.18
N ARG A 234 10.55 7.61 22.73
CA ARG A 234 11.69 8.45 22.39
C ARG A 234 11.25 9.45 21.32
N GLU A 235 11.50 10.73 21.58
CA GLU A 235 11.25 11.76 20.58
C GLU A 235 12.19 11.56 19.40
N ARG A 236 11.63 11.64 18.19
CA ARG A 236 12.42 11.61 16.97
C ARG A 236 13.07 12.98 16.81
N LYS A 237 14.38 13.07 17.03
CA LYS A 237 15.19 14.22 16.64
C LYS A 237 15.65 14.02 15.20
N THR A 238 15.20 14.88 14.31
CA THR A 238 15.67 14.90 12.92
C THR A 238 16.77 15.94 12.81
N THR A 239 17.97 15.51 12.48
CA THR A 239 19.11 16.40 12.20
C THR A 239 19.37 16.37 10.70
N CYS A 240 19.29 17.52 10.05
CA CYS A 240 19.71 17.67 8.66
C CYS A 240 21.22 17.87 8.63
N LEU A 241 21.94 16.92 8.06
CA LEU A 241 23.36 17.09 7.77
C LEU A 241 23.46 17.68 6.37
N HIS A 242 24.08 18.85 6.26
CA HIS A 242 24.39 19.49 5.00
C HIS A 242 25.86 19.20 4.68
N GLN A 243 26.08 18.56 3.56
CA GLN A 243 27.41 18.29 3.05
C GLN A 243 27.51 18.78 1.61
N ALA A 244 28.61 19.42 1.28
CA ALA A 244 28.87 19.86 -0.08
C ALA A 244 29.07 18.63 -1.00
N ALA A 245 28.47 18.66 -2.17
CA ALA A 245 28.69 17.65 -3.18
C ALA A 245 30.15 17.69 -3.68
N SER A 246 30.68 16.53 -4.04
CA SER A 246 32.01 16.47 -4.72
C SER A 246 31.90 17.03 -6.13
N ALA A 247 33.05 17.36 -6.72
CA ALA A 247 33.08 17.86 -8.08
C ALA A 247 32.51 16.87 -9.11
N SER A 248 32.69 15.57 -8.88
CA SER A 248 32.14 14.50 -9.71
C SER A 248 30.61 14.36 -9.54
N GLU A 249 30.08 14.52 -8.33
CA GLU A 249 28.64 14.53 -8.06
C GLU A 249 27.96 15.72 -8.74
N GLU A 250 28.54 16.93 -8.61
CA GLU A 250 28.01 18.10 -9.30
C GLU A 250 28.05 17.96 -10.83
N ALA A 251 29.15 17.43 -11.38
CA ALA A 251 29.27 17.21 -12.81
C ALA A 251 28.22 16.23 -13.35
N ALA A 252 27.99 15.12 -12.65
CA ALA A 252 26.96 14.15 -13.01
C ALA A 252 25.55 14.73 -12.91
N TYR A 253 25.29 15.55 -11.90
CA TYR A 253 23.98 16.20 -11.75
C TYR A 253 23.73 17.25 -12.84
N ARG A 254 24.72 18.07 -13.18
CA ARG A 254 24.63 19.04 -14.30
C ARG A 254 24.40 18.31 -15.63
N ALA A 255 25.17 17.26 -15.91
CA ALA A 255 24.98 16.46 -17.12
C ALA A 255 23.56 15.88 -17.20
N LEU A 256 22.98 15.41 -16.08
CA LEU A 256 21.60 14.92 -16.05
C LEU A 256 20.57 16.02 -16.35
N LEU A 257 20.78 17.25 -15.87
CA LEU A 257 19.87 18.36 -16.12
C LEU A 257 19.87 18.78 -17.59
N GLU A 258 20.99 18.65 -18.29
CA GLU A 258 21.16 19.00 -19.71
C GLU A 258 20.62 17.94 -20.66
N VAL A 259 20.30 16.72 -20.23
CA VAL A 259 19.72 15.68 -21.08
C VAL A 259 18.34 16.13 -21.60
N ALA A 260 18.23 16.29 -22.92
CA ALA A 260 16.98 16.56 -23.61
C ALA A 260 16.27 15.23 -23.91
N PHE A 261 15.32 14.84 -23.06
CA PHE A 261 14.56 13.61 -23.27
C PHE A 261 13.55 13.77 -24.41
N THR A 262 13.53 12.80 -25.32
CA THR A 262 12.64 12.83 -26.50
C THR A 262 11.18 12.53 -26.16
N GLN A 263 10.26 13.09 -26.97
CA GLN A 263 8.83 12.90 -26.83
C GLN A 263 8.42 11.54 -27.42
N GLY A 264 7.87 10.65 -26.61
CA GLY A 264 7.20 9.45 -27.10
C GLY A 264 5.72 9.72 -27.34
N GLY A 265 5.27 9.85 -28.63
CA GLY A 265 3.87 9.86 -29.09
C GLY A 265 2.96 10.99 -28.55
N GLN A 266 2.05 11.47 -29.38
CA GLN A 266 1.33 12.76 -29.30
C GLN A 266 0.47 13.08 -28.05
N HIS A 267 0.20 12.18 -27.08
CA HIS A 267 -0.70 12.47 -25.97
C HIS A 267 -0.20 12.16 -24.55
N LYS A 268 1.05 11.66 -24.37
CA LYS A 268 1.62 11.37 -23.04
C LYS A 268 3.05 11.87 -22.84
N ALA A 269 3.52 12.71 -23.70
CA ALA A 269 4.93 13.09 -23.87
C ALA A 269 5.55 13.70 -22.61
N GLY A 270 5.00 14.74 -22.04
CA GLY A 270 5.61 15.46 -20.91
C GLY A 270 5.76 14.61 -19.64
N ARG A 271 4.75 13.81 -19.31
CA ARG A 271 4.75 12.98 -18.09
C ARG A 271 5.76 11.82 -18.15
N GLN A 272 6.01 11.28 -19.35
CA GLN A 272 6.97 10.19 -19.54
C GLN A 272 8.42 10.69 -19.48
N GLN A 273 8.69 11.86 -20.03
CA GLN A 273 9.99 12.54 -19.94
C GLN A 273 10.34 12.86 -18.48
N GLU A 274 9.38 13.43 -17.76
CA GLU A 274 9.56 13.76 -16.35
C GLU A 274 9.81 12.51 -15.48
N LEU A 275 9.09 11.42 -15.73
CA LEU A 275 9.31 10.14 -15.05
C LEU A 275 10.70 9.55 -15.33
N GLN A 276 11.21 9.68 -16.55
CA GLN A 276 12.56 9.21 -16.90
C GLN A 276 13.61 10.05 -16.19
N ARG A 277 13.48 11.38 -16.21
CA ARG A 277 14.37 12.30 -15.49
C ARG A 277 14.39 12.00 -13.99
N ILE A 278 13.21 11.89 -13.38
CA ILE A 278 13.07 11.54 -11.95
C ILE A 278 13.67 10.16 -11.65
N GLY A 279 13.51 9.19 -12.54
CA GLY A 279 14.09 7.85 -12.39
C GLY A 279 15.62 7.88 -12.36
N LEU A 280 16.26 8.58 -13.31
CA LEU A 280 17.70 8.74 -13.33
C LEU A 280 18.22 9.60 -12.18
N GLN A 281 17.49 10.66 -11.80
CA GLN A 281 17.81 11.48 -10.64
C GLN A 281 17.81 10.68 -9.34
N LYS A 282 16.77 9.87 -9.11
CA LYS A 282 16.73 8.96 -7.96
C LYS A 282 17.86 7.94 -7.99
N GLY A 283 18.18 7.40 -9.17
CA GLY A 283 19.32 6.51 -9.36
C GLY A 283 20.64 7.19 -8.99
N LEU A 284 20.89 8.40 -9.50
CA LEU A 284 22.09 9.17 -9.21
C LEU A 284 22.33 9.36 -7.70
N PHE A 285 21.26 9.73 -6.94
CA PHE A 285 21.36 9.98 -5.51
C PHE A 285 21.28 8.74 -4.62
N SER A 286 20.82 7.59 -5.14
CA SER A 286 20.72 6.35 -4.35
C SER A 286 21.83 5.35 -4.69
N SER A 287 22.19 5.23 -5.96
CA SER A 287 23.23 4.32 -6.46
C SER A 287 23.71 4.80 -7.82
N PRO A 288 24.82 5.56 -7.89
CA PRO A 288 25.42 6.00 -9.14
C PRO A 288 25.71 4.86 -10.13
N ALA A 289 26.08 3.68 -9.64
CA ALA A 289 26.28 2.49 -10.46
C ALA A 289 24.98 2.02 -11.14
N ALA A 290 23.85 2.04 -10.43
CA ALA A 290 22.55 1.71 -11.01
C ALA A 290 22.07 2.78 -12.02
N ALA A 291 22.37 4.05 -11.77
CA ALA A 291 22.11 5.12 -12.73
C ALA A 291 22.94 4.93 -14.01
N LEU A 292 24.21 4.55 -13.89
CA LEU A 292 25.10 4.25 -15.01
C LEU A 292 24.55 3.09 -15.86
N GLU A 293 24.13 2.00 -15.24
CA GLU A 293 23.54 0.86 -15.95
C GLU A 293 22.23 1.24 -16.66
N SER A 294 21.37 2.01 -15.99
CA SER A 294 20.12 2.51 -16.56
C SER A 294 20.34 3.42 -17.76
N THR A 295 21.33 4.31 -17.68
CA THR A 295 21.75 5.20 -18.76
C THR A 295 22.29 4.41 -19.96
N ALA A 296 23.15 3.41 -19.72
CA ALA A 296 23.68 2.54 -20.76
C ALA A 296 22.57 1.76 -21.49
N LYS A 297 21.62 1.16 -20.75
CA LYS A 297 20.46 0.48 -21.33
C LYS A 297 19.60 1.43 -22.18
N ARG A 298 19.43 2.67 -21.76
CA ARG A 298 18.64 3.66 -22.52
C ARG A 298 19.35 4.05 -23.81
N ILE A 299 20.66 4.28 -23.78
CA ILE A 299 21.46 4.55 -24.99
C ILE A 299 21.33 3.38 -25.96
N GLN A 300 21.48 2.15 -25.51
CA GLN A 300 21.37 0.95 -26.35
C GLN A 300 19.98 0.85 -27.01
N LEU A 301 18.90 1.09 -26.25
CA LEU A 301 17.53 1.05 -26.76
C LEU A 301 17.27 2.12 -27.83
N LEU A 302 17.83 3.33 -27.68
CA LEU A 302 17.68 4.39 -28.66
C LEU A 302 18.52 4.11 -29.91
N SER A 303 19.74 3.58 -29.74
CA SER A 303 20.65 3.29 -30.86
C SER A 303 20.19 2.09 -31.72
N THR A 304 19.36 1.19 -31.21
CA THR A 304 18.84 0.02 -31.95
C THR A 304 17.57 0.31 -32.77
N LYS A 305 16.95 1.47 -32.59
CA LYS A 305 15.77 1.86 -33.37
C LYS A 305 16.18 2.34 -34.76
N SER A 306 15.70 1.65 -35.79
CA SER A 306 15.89 2.05 -37.19
C SER A 306 15.05 3.30 -37.47
N GLY A 307 15.69 4.45 -37.82
CA GLY A 307 15.02 5.71 -38.18
C GLY A 307 15.05 6.74 -37.05
N GLN A 308 16.24 7.01 -36.49
CA GLN A 308 16.43 8.05 -35.47
C GLN A 308 16.00 9.42 -35.98
N SER A 309 15.10 10.08 -35.24
CA SER A 309 14.80 11.49 -35.42
C SER A 309 15.96 12.34 -34.86
N GLY A 310 16.07 13.61 -35.33
CA GLY A 310 17.09 14.52 -34.80
C GLY A 310 17.03 14.69 -33.29
N ASP A 311 15.85 14.60 -32.72
CA ASP A 311 15.63 14.67 -31.27
C ASP A 311 16.21 13.45 -30.52
N GLU A 312 16.12 12.24 -31.11
CA GLU A 312 16.71 11.02 -30.52
C GLU A 312 18.24 11.07 -30.55
N HIS A 313 18.85 11.65 -31.57
CA HIS A 313 20.28 11.91 -31.59
C HIS A 313 20.72 12.87 -30.47
N THR A 314 19.95 13.92 -30.22
CA THR A 314 20.23 14.88 -29.15
C THR A 314 20.12 14.21 -27.78
N GLU A 315 19.11 13.36 -27.55
CA GLU A 315 18.97 12.59 -26.31
C GLU A 315 20.16 11.64 -26.11
N VAL A 316 20.56 10.88 -27.14
CA VAL A 316 21.70 9.94 -27.07
C VAL A 316 22.98 10.69 -26.74
N SER A 317 23.25 11.83 -27.38
CA SER A 317 24.42 12.66 -27.08
C SER A 317 24.45 13.12 -25.63
N GLY A 318 23.33 13.63 -25.11
CA GLY A 318 23.20 14.05 -23.72
C GLY A 318 23.39 12.88 -22.75
N LEU A 319 22.84 11.71 -23.06
CA LEU A 319 22.99 10.51 -22.25
C LEU A 319 24.43 9.96 -22.27
N GLN A 320 25.18 10.13 -23.36
CA GLN A 320 26.61 9.76 -23.43
C GLN A 320 27.45 10.65 -22.52
N VAL A 321 27.20 11.97 -22.49
CA VAL A 321 27.87 12.91 -21.58
C VAL A 321 27.55 12.52 -20.12
N LEU A 322 26.28 12.23 -19.81
CA LEU A 322 25.87 11.75 -18.50
C LEU A 322 26.57 10.42 -18.13
N GLN A 323 26.71 9.50 -19.08
CA GLN A 323 27.36 8.21 -18.85
C GLN A 323 28.83 8.38 -18.45
N GLU A 324 29.56 9.28 -19.12
CA GLU A 324 30.95 9.56 -18.78
C GLU A 324 31.06 10.23 -17.39
N ALA A 325 30.20 11.18 -17.08
CA ALA A 325 30.17 11.79 -15.76
C ALA A 325 29.85 10.77 -14.65
N LEU A 326 28.90 9.84 -14.90
CA LEU A 326 28.58 8.76 -13.97
C LEU A 326 29.73 7.76 -13.79
N LYS A 327 30.50 7.44 -14.84
CA LYS A 327 31.70 6.61 -14.72
C LYS A 327 32.76 7.28 -13.84
N ALA A 328 32.97 8.58 -14.01
CA ALA A 328 33.85 9.35 -13.16
C ALA A 328 33.40 9.34 -11.70
N LEU A 329 32.09 9.52 -11.47
CA LEU A 329 31.49 9.50 -10.14
C LEU A 329 31.62 8.13 -9.46
N VAL A 330 31.35 7.03 -10.15
CA VAL A 330 31.49 5.66 -9.61
C VAL A 330 32.93 5.33 -9.20
N ASN A 331 33.90 5.92 -9.88
CA ASN A 331 35.33 5.72 -9.60
C ASN A 331 35.91 6.78 -8.66
N ASP A 332 35.14 7.75 -8.20
CA ASP A 332 35.63 8.81 -7.30
C ASP A 332 35.61 8.33 -5.84
N PRO A 333 36.77 8.14 -5.19
CA PRO A 333 36.80 7.71 -3.78
C PRO A 333 36.30 8.79 -2.81
N GLY A 334 36.20 10.03 -3.27
CA GLY A 334 35.65 11.16 -2.49
C GLY A 334 34.12 11.32 -2.62
N ALA A 335 33.53 10.61 -3.58
CA ALA A 335 32.08 10.64 -3.76
C ALA A 335 31.40 9.81 -2.67
N GLN A 336 30.38 10.40 -2.07
CA GLN A 336 29.60 9.72 -1.05
C GLN A 336 28.56 8.82 -1.72
N SER A 337 28.96 7.61 -2.07
CA SER A 337 28.00 6.57 -2.34
C SER A 337 27.31 6.22 -1.00
N PHE A 338 26.01 6.45 -0.91
CA PHE A 338 25.20 5.81 0.11
C PHE A 338 25.26 4.28 -0.15
N SER A 339 26.19 3.61 0.49
CA SER A 339 26.31 2.15 0.52
C SER A 339 25.42 1.57 1.62
#